data_68e5ea26053c281fb4041e6b49c90898
#
_entry.id   68e5ea26053c281fb4041e6b49c90898
#
_cell.length_a   1.000
_cell.length_b   1.000
_cell.length_c   1.000
_cell.angle_alpha   90.00
_cell.angle_beta   90.00
_cell.angle_gamma   90.00
#
_symmetry.space_group_name_H-M   'P 1'
#
loop_
_entity.id
_entity.type
_entity.pdbx_description
1 polymer ?
#
loop_
_entity_poly.entity_id
_entity_poly.type
_entity_poly.pdbx_seq_one_letter_code
_entity_poly.pdbx_strand_id
1 'polypeptide(L)'
;AGLLAPDALGTLFLVLASVLFLVASVYGVGYLRDEALITERTSILDGRAFTNAPERRFTACLCFFLSAMTLVTTTRHLGALWVGIEITTLSSAPLIYFHRHKQSLEATWKYLIICSVGIALALLGNILLSVAFYEPGVPPVESMDQVEAFRHLARQRAEALAVLDAP
;
A
#
# COMPACT_ATOMS: atom_id res chain seq x y z
N ALA A 1 23.78 -3.96 -0.22
CA ALA A 1 22.57 -3.57 -0.93
C ALA A 1 21.80 -2.56 -0.08
N GLY A 2 21.38 -1.42 -0.67
CA GLY A 2 20.66 -0.39 0.08
C GLY A 2 19.21 -0.84 0.36
N LEU A 3 18.63 -0.34 1.46
CA LEU A 3 17.21 -0.57 1.83
C LEU A 3 16.24 -0.11 0.75
N LEU A 4 16.64 0.88 -0.04
CA LEU A 4 15.87 1.50 -1.11
C LEU A 4 16.65 1.37 -2.41
N ALA A 5 16.12 0.61 -3.34
CA ALA A 5 16.66 0.48 -4.70
C ALA A 5 15.50 0.09 -5.63
N PRO A 6 14.98 1.03 -6.43
CA PRO A 6 13.92 0.72 -7.37
C PRO A 6 14.46 -0.27 -8.42
N ASP A 7 13.68 -1.33 -8.65
CA ASP A 7 13.89 -2.23 -9.79
C ASP A 7 13.06 -1.74 -11.00
N ALA A 8 13.14 -2.45 -12.11
CA ALA A 8 12.41 -2.08 -13.32
C ALA A 8 10.89 -2.07 -13.09
N LEU A 9 10.37 -3.04 -12.33
CA LEU A 9 8.96 -3.15 -12.01
C LEU A 9 8.53 -2.05 -11.03
N GLY A 10 9.29 -1.81 -9.97
CA GLY A 10 9.05 -0.72 -9.00
C GLY A 10 9.08 0.65 -9.67
N THR A 11 10.00 0.87 -10.63
CA THR A 11 10.05 2.11 -11.40
C THR A 11 8.80 2.30 -12.27
N LEU A 12 8.31 1.23 -12.93
CA LEU A 12 7.07 1.29 -13.70
C LEU A 12 5.88 1.70 -12.82
N PHE A 13 5.72 1.05 -11.65
CA PHE A 13 4.65 1.38 -10.71
C PHE A 13 4.79 2.79 -10.15
N LEU A 14 6.01 3.24 -9.88
CA LEU A 14 6.28 4.60 -9.40
C LEU A 14 5.86 5.66 -10.44
N VAL A 15 6.20 5.45 -11.71
CA VAL A 15 5.80 6.34 -12.80
C VAL A 15 4.27 6.36 -12.93
N LEU A 16 3.62 5.19 -12.92
CA LEU A 16 2.17 5.09 -13.01
C LEU A 16 1.50 5.83 -11.84
N ALA A 17 1.93 5.58 -10.61
CA ALA A 17 1.42 6.24 -9.42
C ALA A 17 1.61 7.76 -9.47
N SER A 18 2.78 8.22 -9.95
CA SER A 18 3.09 9.65 -10.08
C SER A 18 2.20 10.34 -11.11
N VAL A 19 1.94 9.70 -12.25
CA VAL A 19 1.03 10.23 -13.28
C VAL A 19 -0.41 10.31 -12.77
N LEU A 20 -0.89 9.24 -12.13
CA LEU A 20 -2.23 9.23 -11.52
C LEU A 20 -2.36 10.29 -10.43
N PHE A 21 -1.33 10.47 -9.60
CA PHE A 21 -1.31 11.51 -8.58
C PHE A 21 -1.33 12.91 -9.21
N LEU A 22 -0.59 13.14 -10.28
CA LEU A 22 -0.59 14.42 -10.99
C LEU A 22 -2.00 14.75 -11.49
N VAL A 23 -2.66 13.80 -12.17
CA VAL A 23 -4.03 13.97 -12.67
C VAL A 23 -5.01 14.22 -11.52
N ALA A 24 -4.92 13.45 -10.44
CA ALA A 24 -5.75 13.62 -9.26
C ALA A 24 -5.52 14.98 -8.58
N SER A 25 -4.28 15.46 -8.53
CA SER A 25 -3.93 16.76 -7.95
C SER A 25 -4.50 17.91 -8.77
N VAL A 26 -4.38 17.86 -10.09
CA VAL A 26 -4.94 18.89 -10.99
C VAL A 26 -6.46 18.94 -10.84
N TYR A 27 -7.12 17.79 -10.87
CA TYR A 27 -8.56 17.70 -10.65
C TYR A 27 -8.95 18.19 -9.24
N GLY A 28 -8.18 17.79 -8.23
CA GLY A 28 -8.41 18.14 -6.83
C GLY A 28 -8.38 19.66 -6.57
N VAL A 29 -7.51 20.41 -7.26
CA VAL A 29 -7.48 21.87 -7.14
C VAL A 29 -8.81 22.49 -7.58
N GLY A 30 -9.36 22.06 -8.71
CA GLY A 30 -10.67 22.51 -9.18
C GLY A 30 -11.80 22.14 -8.20
N TYR A 31 -11.82 20.86 -7.82
CA TYR A 31 -12.83 20.32 -6.90
C TYR A 31 -12.83 21.05 -5.54
N LEU A 32 -11.67 21.27 -4.94
CA LEU A 32 -11.56 21.95 -3.64
C LEU A 32 -11.95 23.44 -3.73
N ARG A 33 -11.68 24.12 -4.85
CA ARG A 33 -12.13 25.50 -5.08
C ARG A 33 -13.65 25.60 -5.12
N ASP A 34 -14.30 24.70 -5.86
CA ASP A 34 -15.77 24.67 -5.96
C ASP A 34 -16.39 24.28 -4.60
N GLU A 35 -15.76 23.37 -3.87
CA GLU A 35 -16.18 22.91 -2.55
C GLU A 35 -16.08 24.02 -1.49
N ALA A 36 -15.05 24.87 -1.56
CA ALA A 36 -14.86 26.00 -0.64
C ALA A 36 -15.95 27.07 -0.76
N LEU A 37 -16.64 27.15 -1.90
CA LEU A 37 -17.75 28.09 -2.12
C LEU A 37 -19.07 27.61 -1.46
N ILE A 38 -19.14 26.34 -1.06
CA ILE A 38 -20.34 25.73 -0.46
C ILE A 38 -20.15 25.62 1.04
N THR A 39 -20.69 26.57 1.79
CA THR A 39 -20.49 26.69 3.24
C THR A 39 -21.29 25.65 4.04
N GLU A 40 -22.47 25.23 3.56
CA GLU A 40 -23.31 24.25 4.24
C GLU A 40 -23.89 23.25 3.22
N ARG A 41 -23.76 21.97 3.53
CA ARG A 41 -24.42 20.88 2.77
C ARG A 41 -25.38 20.12 3.67
N THR A 42 -26.51 19.79 3.11
CA THR A 42 -27.50 18.91 3.76
C THR A 42 -27.37 17.51 3.18
N SER A 43 -27.21 16.51 4.04
CA SER A 43 -27.21 15.10 3.61
C SER A 43 -28.57 14.75 3.02
N ILE A 44 -28.58 14.25 1.78
CA ILE A 44 -29.82 13.85 1.07
C ILE A 44 -30.55 12.72 1.80
N LEU A 45 -29.82 11.91 2.57
CA LEU A 45 -30.37 10.72 3.25
C LEU A 45 -30.85 11.00 4.67
N ASP A 46 -30.15 11.88 5.41
CA ASP A 46 -30.45 12.16 6.83
C ASP A 46 -31.02 13.56 7.06
N GLY A 47 -31.07 14.43 6.04
CA GLY A 47 -31.54 15.81 6.15
C GLY A 47 -30.72 16.70 7.11
N ARG A 48 -29.53 16.23 7.56
CA ARG A 48 -28.66 16.94 8.49
C ARG A 48 -27.59 17.72 7.77
N ALA A 49 -27.34 18.92 8.23
CA ALA A 49 -26.21 19.74 7.76
C ALA A 49 -24.89 19.08 8.20
N PHE A 50 -23.93 19.00 7.28
CA PHE A 50 -22.57 18.55 7.59
C PHE A 50 -21.54 19.50 6.99
N THR A 51 -20.36 19.55 7.60
CA THR A 51 -19.24 20.37 7.17
C THR A 51 -18.11 19.48 6.69
N ASN A 52 -17.52 19.80 5.56
CA ASN A 52 -16.36 19.07 5.04
C ASN A 52 -15.12 19.23 5.93
N ALA A 53 -14.19 18.29 5.82
CA ALA A 53 -12.89 18.44 6.44
C ALA A 53 -12.13 19.62 5.80
N PRO A 54 -11.23 20.31 6.54
CA PRO A 54 -10.42 21.37 5.96
C PRO A 54 -9.60 20.89 4.77
N GLU A 55 -9.54 21.67 3.69
CA GLU A 55 -8.81 21.37 2.45
C GLU A 55 -7.35 20.98 2.70
N ARG A 56 -6.73 21.62 3.68
CA ARG A 56 -5.36 21.30 4.12
C ARG A 56 -5.18 19.83 4.52
N ARG A 57 -6.20 19.23 5.14
CA ARG A 57 -6.16 17.81 5.53
C ARG A 57 -6.23 16.91 4.31
N PHE A 58 -7.07 17.24 3.35
CA PHE A 58 -7.17 16.51 2.09
C PHE A 58 -5.82 16.48 1.36
N THR A 59 -5.23 17.67 1.14
CA THR A 59 -3.94 17.80 0.45
C THR A 59 -2.81 17.10 1.21
N ALA A 60 -2.76 17.25 2.54
CA ALA A 60 -1.75 16.58 3.36
C ALA A 60 -1.86 15.05 3.30
N CYS A 61 -3.07 14.50 3.38
CA CYS A 61 -3.30 13.05 3.28
C CYS A 61 -2.95 12.52 1.88
N LEU A 62 -3.26 13.29 0.83
CA LEU A 62 -2.91 12.95 -0.54
C LEU A 62 -1.39 12.92 -0.75
N CYS A 63 -0.66 13.92 -0.25
CA CYS A 63 0.81 13.94 -0.30
C CYS A 63 1.42 12.80 0.53
N PHE A 64 0.86 12.51 1.70
CA PHE A 64 1.32 11.44 2.55
C PHE A 64 1.09 10.05 1.90
N PHE A 65 -0.04 9.88 1.22
CA PHE A 65 -0.32 8.70 0.41
C PHE A 65 0.71 8.50 -0.70
N LEU A 66 1.06 9.55 -1.45
CA LEU A 66 2.10 9.46 -2.48
C LEU A 66 3.46 9.08 -1.89
N SER A 67 3.82 9.67 -0.75
CA SER A 67 5.07 9.35 -0.06
C SER A 67 5.11 7.87 0.36
N ALA A 68 3.99 7.34 0.87
CA ALA A 68 3.87 5.94 1.22
C ALA A 68 3.95 5.01 -0.01
N MET A 69 3.30 5.37 -1.11
CA MET A 69 3.41 4.64 -2.38
C MET A 69 4.85 4.63 -2.92
N THR A 70 5.56 5.76 -2.80
CA THR A 70 6.99 5.83 -3.18
C THR A 70 7.84 4.91 -2.31
N LEU A 71 7.58 4.87 -1.00
CA LEU A 71 8.26 3.94 -0.09
C LEU A 71 8.02 2.48 -0.49
N VAL A 72 6.76 2.10 -0.74
CA VAL A 72 6.38 0.75 -1.16
C VAL A 72 7.10 0.32 -2.44
N THR A 73 7.14 1.20 -3.45
CA THR A 73 7.72 0.88 -4.76
C THR A 73 9.25 0.87 -4.78
N THR A 74 9.91 1.50 -3.81
CA THR A 74 11.37 1.60 -3.74
C THR A 74 12.00 0.68 -2.72
N THR A 75 11.23 0.17 -1.74
CA THR A 75 11.79 -0.67 -0.68
C THR A 75 12.04 -2.10 -1.15
N ARG A 76 13.15 -2.68 -0.69
CA ARG A 76 13.52 -4.08 -0.92
C ARG A 76 13.42 -4.94 0.34
N HIS A 77 13.10 -4.32 1.47
CA HIS A 77 12.97 -5.00 2.75
C HIS A 77 11.50 -5.36 3.01
N LEU A 78 11.20 -6.67 3.25
CA LEU A 78 9.83 -7.15 3.39
C LEU A 78 9.06 -6.47 4.53
N GLY A 79 9.71 -6.23 5.66
CA GLY A 79 9.09 -5.52 6.79
C GLY A 79 8.75 -4.06 6.45
N ALA A 80 9.65 -3.35 5.76
CA ALA A 80 9.40 -1.98 5.31
C ALA A 80 8.31 -1.91 4.22
N LEU A 81 8.24 -2.91 3.35
CA LEU A 81 7.16 -3.07 2.38
C LEU A 81 5.80 -3.19 3.10
N TRP A 82 5.72 -4.06 4.10
CA TRP A 82 4.50 -4.24 4.88
C TRP A 82 4.06 -2.94 5.58
N VAL A 83 5.01 -2.27 6.26
CA VAL A 83 4.74 -0.97 6.91
C VAL A 83 4.29 0.07 5.88
N GLY A 84 4.93 0.13 4.72
CA GLY A 84 4.56 1.03 3.62
C GLY A 84 3.13 0.81 3.14
N ILE A 85 2.71 -0.43 2.95
CA ILE A 85 1.33 -0.78 2.57
C ILE A 85 0.35 -0.33 3.66
N GLU A 86 0.64 -0.57 4.95
CA GLU A 86 -0.20 -0.11 6.05
C GLU A 86 -0.34 1.42 6.07
N ILE A 87 0.75 2.15 5.83
CA ILE A 87 0.72 3.62 5.74
C ILE A 87 -0.15 4.08 4.57
N THR A 88 -0.16 3.39 3.42
CA THR A 88 -1.04 3.77 2.28
C THR A 88 -2.51 3.63 2.65
N THR A 89 -2.90 2.58 3.34
CA THR A 89 -4.29 2.38 3.79
C THR A 89 -4.71 3.40 4.83
N LEU A 90 -3.86 3.68 5.81
CA LEU A 90 -4.14 4.67 6.84
C LEU A 90 -4.21 6.10 6.28
N SER A 91 -3.40 6.45 5.29
CA SER A 91 -3.42 7.77 4.66
C SER A 91 -4.63 7.99 3.75
N SER A 92 -5.19 6.92 3.19
CA SER A 92 -6.41 6.99 2.35
C SER A 92 -7.69 7.09 3.18
N ALA A 93 -7.72 6.59 4.42
CA ALA A 93 -8.90 6.61 5.27
C ALA A 93 -9.49 8.02 5.53
N PRO A 94 -8.69 9.06 5.84
CA PRO A 94 -9.19 10.43 5.98
C PRO A 94 -9.74 11.01 4.68
N LEU A 95 -9.29 10.53 3.50
CA LEU A 95 -9.82 10.95 2.20
C LEU A 95 -11.24 10.40 2.00
N ILE A 96 -11.53 9.16 2.43
CA ILE A 96 -12.86 8.58 2.41
C ILE A 96 -13.79 9.35 3.38
N TYR A 97 -13.29 9.75 4.55
CA TYR A 97 -14.03 10.52 5.56
C TYR A 97 -14.01 12.03 5.32
N PHE A 98 -13.65 12.50 4.14
CA PHE A 98 -13.61 13.93 3.83
C PHE A 98 -14.98 14.61 4.05
N HIS A 99 -16.05 13.97 3.60
CA HIS A 99 -17.42 14.37 3.88
C HIS A 99 -17.86 13.80 5.24
N ARG A 100 -17.84 14.60 6.28
CA ARG A 100 -18.07 14.21 7.67
C ARG A 100 -19.54 13.87 7.97
N HIS A 101 -20.05 12.79 7.39
CA HIS A 101 -21.37 12.23 7.71
C HIS A 101 -21.27 10.78 8.19
N LYS A 102 -22.36 10.26 8.80
CA LYS A 102 -22.36 8.92 9.41
C LYS A 102 -22.00 7.79 8.43
N GLN A 103 -22.49 7.85 7.22
CA GLN A 103 -22.23 6.83 6.20
C GLN A 103 -20.77 6.85 5.73
N SER A 104 -20.15 8.02 5.60
CA SER A 104 -18.74 8.15 5.30
C SER A 104 -17.87 7.57 6.42
N LEU A 105 -18.26 7.76 7.68
CA LEU A 105 -17.59 7.15 8.82
C LEU A 105 -17.73 5.62 8.80
N GLU A 106 -18.94 5.13 8.52
CA GLU A 106 -19.19 3.69 8.39
C GLU A 106 -18.38 3.05 7.27
N ALA A 107 -18.33 3.68 6.11
CA ALA A 107 -17.53 3.24 4.98
C ALA A 107 -16.01 3.20 5.33
N THR A 108 -15.52 4.23 6.02
CA THR A 108 -14.14 4.31 6.46
C THR A 108 -13.77 3.18 7.42
N TRP A 109 -14.62 2.89 8.40
CA TRP A 109 -14.40 1.78 9.33
C TRP A 109 -14.37 0.42 8.64
N LYS A 110 -15.34 0.15 7.76
CA LYS A 110 -15.39 -1.09 6.98
C LYS A 110 -14.14 -1.25 6.12
N TYR A 111 -13.73 -0.18 5.46
CA TYR A 111 -12.51 -0.15 4.65
C TYR A 111 -11.27 -0.50 5.49
N LEU A 112 -11.07 0.18 6.62
CA LEU A 112 -9.92 -0.06 7.49
C LEU A 112 -9.87 -1.50 7.99
N ILE A 113 -10.97 -2.04 8.49
CA ILE A 113 -11.01 -3.42 9.01
C ILE A 113 -10.66 -4.43 7.91
N ILE A 114 -11.27 -4.30 6.73
CA ILE A 114 -11.03 -5.24 5.63
C ILE A 114 -9.57 -5.18 5.18
N CYS A 115 -9.02 -3.98 5.01
CA CYS A 115 -7.64 -3.80 4.59
C CYS A 115 -6.65 -4.30 5.65
N SER A 116 -6.83 -3.92 6.93
CA SER A 116 -5.92 -4.34 8.00
C SER A 116 -5.91 -5.86 8.21
N VAL A 117 -7.07 -6.51 8.12
CA VAL A 117 -7.14 -7.99 8.18
C VAL A 117 -6.41 -8.61 6.99
N GLY A 118 -6.60 -8.09 5.77
CA GLY A 118 -5.90 -8.58 4.57
C GLY A 118 -4.38 -8.43 4.68
N ILE A 119 -3.91 -7.28 5.16
CA ILE A 119 -2.48 -6.98 5.34
C ILE A 119 -1.89 -7.87 6.45
N ALA A 120 -2.63 -8.09 7.55
CA ALA A 120 -2.19 -8.99 8.63
C ALA A 120 -2.06 -10.45 8.14
N LEU A 121 -2.99 -10.93 7.33
CA LEU A 121 -2.90 -12.27 6.71
C LEU A 121 -1.72 -12.37 5.75
N ALA A 122 -1.44 -11.33 4.98
CA ALA A 122 -0.26 -11.29 4.09
C ALA A 122 1.05 -11.32 4.91
N LEU A 123 1.12 -10.60 6.03
CA LEU A 123 2.26 -10.65 6.94
C LEU A 123 2.43 -12.05 7.53
N LEU A 124 1.35 -12.67 7.99
CA LEU A 124 1.38 -14.05 8.48
C LEU A 124 1.89 -15.02 7.41
N GLY A 125 1.43 -14.89 6.16
CA GLY A 125 1.92 -15.67 5.04
C GLY A 125 3.42 -15.51 4.81
N ASN A 126 3.94 -14.29 4.87
CA ASN A 126 5.36 -14.01 4.74
C ASN A 126 6.19 -14.64 5.88
N ILE A 127 5.67 -14.60 7.13
CA ILE A 127 6.33 -15.22 8.28
C ILE A 127 6.37 -16.74 8.11
N LEU A 128 5.25 -17.36 7.75
CA LEU A 128 5.17 -18.81 7.51
C LEU A 128 6.11 -19.25 6.39
N LEU A 129 6.19 -18.45 5.32
CA LEU A 129 7.12 -18.71 4.22
C LEU A 129 8.58 -18.64 4.70
N SER A 130 8.92 -17.62 5.49
CA SER A 130 10.25 -17.47 6.08
C SER A 130 10.64 -18.65 6.98
N VAL A 131 9.68 -19.15 7.78
CA VAL A 131 9.89 -20.33 8.64
C VAL A 131 10.03 -21.61 7.80
N ALA A 132 9.23 -21.77 6.75
CA ALA A 132 9.28 -22.96 5.88
C ALA A 132 10.61 -23.10 5.13
N PHE A 133 11.27 -21.96 4.84
CA PHE A 133 12.58 -21.94 4.19
C PHE A 133 13.75 -21.77 5.17
N TYR A 134 13.48 -21.90 6.47
CA TYR A 134 14.53 -21.83 7.48
C TYR A 134 15.44 -23.05 7.39
N GLU A 135 16.73 -22.84 7.06
CA GLU A 135 17.80 -23.83 7.20
C GLU A 135 18.75 -23.37 8.33
N PRO A 136 19.19 -24.26 9.25
CA PRO A 136 20.15 -23.92 10.28
C PRO A 136 21.45 -23.37 9.67
N GLY A 137 21.80 -22.13 10.01
CA GLY A 137 22.99 -21.45 9.49
C GLY A 137 22.74 -20.47 8.34
N VAL A 138 21.52 -20.39 7.83
CA VAL A 138 21.12 -19.40 6.82
C VAL A 138 20.31 -18.29 7.50
N PRO A 139 20.63 -17.01 7.28
CA PRO A 139 19.86 -15.90 7.87
C PRO A 139 18.42 -15.94 7.38
N PRO A 140 17.44 -15.48 8.20
CA PRO A 140 16.04 -15.43 7.81
C PRO A 140 15.84 -14.56 6.59
N VAL A 141 14.81 -14.88 5.78
CA VAL A 141 14.49 -14.14 4.56
C VAL A 141 13.92 -12.77 4.92
N GLU A 142 14.73 -11.74 4.84
CA GLU A 142 14.34 -10.36 5.18
C GLU A 142 14.21 -9.45 3.96
N SER A 143 14.78 -9.84 2.82
CA SER A 143 14.81 -9.03 1.61
C SER A 143 14.37 -9.77 0.35
N MET A 144 13.89 -9.04 -0.63
CA MET A 144 13.50 -9.58 -1.94
C MET A 144 14.67 -10.25 -2.67
N ASP A 145 15.89 -9.75 -2.48
CA ASP A 145 17.11 -10.35 -3.07
C ASP A 145 17.34 -11.77 -2.55
N GLN A 146 17.04 -12.01 -1.28
CA GLN A 146 17.12 -13.35 -0.69
C GLN A 146 16.05 -14.28 -1.25
N VAL A 147 14.82 -13.79 -1.48
CA VAL A 147 13.74 -14.56 -2.11
C VAL A 147 14.16 -15.02 -3.51
N GLU A 148 14.77 -14.15 -4.30
CA GLU A 148 15.30 -14.51 -5.63
C GLU A 148 16.41 -15.54 -5.55
N ALA A 149 17.35 -15.38 -4.63
CA ALA A 149 18.41 -16.35 -4.40
C ALA A 149 17.85 -17.74 -4.02
N PHE A 150 16.84 -17.80 -3.15
CA PHE A 150 16.16 -19.04 -2.81
C PHE A 150 15.45 -19.68 -4.01
N ARG A 151 14.80 -18.89 -4.85
CA ARG A 151 14.16 -19.40 -6.09
C ARG A 151 15.20 -20.03 -7.04
N HIS A 152 16.37 -19.43 -7.20
CA HIS A 152 17.45 -19.99 -7.99
C HIS A 152 17.96 -21.31 -7.42
N LEU A 153 18.20 -21.37 -6.12
CA LEU A 153 18.63 -22.61 -5.45
C LEU A 153 17.57 -23.71 -5.54
N ALA A 154 16.29 -23.40 -5.36
CA ALA A 154 15.21 -24.36 -5.49
C ALA A 154 15.11 -24.93 -6.91
N ARG A 155 15.28 -24.11 -7.94
CA ARG A 155 15.33 -24.54 -9.34
C ARG A 155 16.51 -25.44 -9.61
N GLN A 156 17.71 -25.10 -9.18
CA GLN A 156 18.91 -25.91 -9.34
C GLN A 156 18.78 -27.27 -8.65
N ARG A 157 18.20 -27.32 -7.44
CA ARG A 157 17.91 -28.60 -6.76
C ARG A 157 16.88 -29.44 -7.51
N ALA A 158 15.83 -28.82 -8.04
CA ALA A 158 14.81 -29.53 -8.82
C ALA A 158 15.38 -30.13 -10.11
N GLU A 159 16.24 -29.37 -10.81
CA GLU A 159 16.96 -29.82 -12.01
C GLU A 159 17.92 -30.96 -11.68
N ALA A 160 18.68 -30.86 -10.59
CA ALA A 160 19.61 -31.92 -10.15
C ALA A 160 18.86 -33.20 -9.79
N LEU A 161 17.71 -33.12 -9.13
CA LEU A 161 16.86 -34.28 -8.82
C LEU A 161 16.28 -34.92 -10.10
N ALA A 162 15.82 -34.10 -11.06
CA ALA A 162 15.29 -34.59 -12.32
C ALA A 162 16.36 -35.34 -13.17
N VAL A 163 17.63 -34.95 -13.05
CA VAL A 163 18.74 -35.64 -13.69
C VAL A 163 19.07 -36.98 -13.02
N LEU A 164 18.88 -37.06 -11.69
CA LEU A 164 19.10 -38.30 -10.92
C LEU A 164 17.97 -39.32 -11.10
N ASP A 165 16.74 -38.88 -11.36
CA ASP A 165 15.56 -39.69 -11.60
C ASP A 165 15.39 -40.06 -13.09
N ALA A 166 16.24 -39.59 -13.97
CA ALA A 166 16.22 -39.97 -15.38
C ALA A 166 16.74 -41.41 -15.55
N PRO A 167 15.98 -42.33 -16.17
CA PRO A 167 16.32 -43.75 -16.33
C PRO A 167 17.53 -44.00 -17.22
#